data_49136f93e441582854d88f6615cdb257
#
_entry.id   49136f93e441582854d88f6615cdb257
#
_cell.length_a   1.000
_cell.length_b   1.000
_cell.length_c   1.000
_cell.angle_alpha   90.00
_cell.angle_beta   90.00
_cell.angle_gamma   90.00
#
_symmetry.space_group_name_H-M   'P 1'
#
loop_
_entity.id
_entity.type
_entity.pdbx_description
1 polymer ?
#
loop_
_entity_poly.entity_id
_entity_poly.type
_entity_poly.pdbx_seq_one_letter_code
_entity_poly.pdbx_strand_id
1 'polypeptide(L)'
;KKSNEIKKIAILGAGLSGSNLAFNLANSNIEVDIYDALDDLSKGSSGGPIASMYPKFSLDNSPRSKFLIASYFFSLNFYIKTLGFENTGLLFYGSDEIKDKWISKILTLKRDDLFELLNDDELEDFLGVSEVKKALHVKKGLFLQPPELKKKLLENCFIKIILNEKFVSFTEEKNKVEVDFKSGLRKSY
;
A
#
# COMPACT_ATOMS: atom_id res chain seq x y z
N LYS A 1 -32.18 18.02 11.62
CA LYS A 1 -31.61 16.70 12.01
C LYS A 1 -30.21 16.97 12.47
N LYS A 2 -29.91 16.77 13.77
CA LYS A 2 -28.51 16.71 14.24
C LYS A 2 -27.87 15.51 13.54
N SER A 3 -26.87 15.73 12.70
CA SER A 3 -25.99 14.65 12.24
C SER A 3 -25.31 14.11 13.48
N ASN A 4 -25.50 12.83 13.78
CA ASN A 4 -24.64 12.16 14.77
C ASN A 4 -23.22 12.17 14.18
N GLU A 5 -22.40 13.05 14.71
CA GLU A 5 -21.03 13.17 14.29
C GLU A 5 -20.26 11.92 14.78
N ILE A 6 -19.73 11.13 13.86
CA ILE A 6 -18.94 9.96 14.20
C ILE A 6 -17.65 10.47 14.86
N LYS A 7 -17.43 10.11 16.14
CA LYS A 7 -16.30 10.57 16.93
C LYS A 7 -15.22 9.51 17.06
N LYS A 8 -15.62 8.25 16.98
CA LYS A 8 -14.71 7.11 17.20
C LYS A 8 -15.03 5.93 16.29
N ILE A 9 -13.98 5.27 15.78
CA ILE A 9 -14.10 4.14 14.84
C ILE A 9 -13.17 3.00 15.26
N ALA A 10 -13.66 1.77 15.16
CA ALA A 10 -12.83 0.58 15.20
C ALA A 10 -12.36 0.18 13.81
N ILE A 11 -11.08 -0.07 13.64
CA ILE A 11 -10.51 -0.69 12.43
C ILE A 11 -9.99 -2.08 12.81
N LEU A 12 -10.42 -3.08 12.03
CA LEU A 12 -10.02 -4.47 12.24
C LEU A 12 -8.95 -4.86 11.21
N GLY A 13 -7.72 -5.02 11.67
CA GLY A 13 -6.53 -5.29 10.89
C GLY A 13 -5.62 -4.07 10.71
N ALA A 14 -4.43 -4.13 11.30
CA ALA A 14 -3.38 -3.10 11.19
C ALA A 14 -2.41 -3.36 10.02
N GLY A 15 -2.87 -4.00 8.96
CA GLY A 15 -2.17 -4.10 7.69
C GLY A 15 -2.12 -2.74 6.96
N LEU A 16 -1.48 -2.68 5.80
CA LEU A 16 -1.34 -1.41 5.04
C LEU A 16 -2.68 -0.72 4.76
N SER A 17 -3.74 -1.46 4.46
CA SER A 17 -5.08 -0.89 4.21
C SER A 17 -5.65 -0.23 5.46
N GLY A 18 -5.65 -0.94 6.60
CA GLY A 18 -6.13 -0.42 7.88
C GLY A 18 -5.31 0.77 8.36
N SER A 19 -3.98 0.71 8.22
CA SER A 19 -3.09 1.82 8.59
C SER A 19 -3.33 3.09 7.75
N ASN A 20 -3.53 2.95 6.44
CA ASN A 20 -3.88 4.09 5.58
C ASN A 20 -5.26 4.67 5.94
N LEU A 21 -6.24 3.82 6.24
CA LEU A 21 -7.56 4.28 6.68
C LEU A 21 -7.47 5.01 8.03
N ALA A 22 -6.76 4.46 9.00
CA ALA A 22 -6.54 5.08 10.30
C ALA A 22 -5.89 6.46 10.17
N PHE A 23 -4.85 6.59 9.34
CA PHE A 23 -4.19 7.87 9.05
C PHE A 23 -5.17 8.93 8.55
N ASN A 24 -5.98 8.59 7.57
CA ASN A 24 -6.93 9.55 6.97
C ASN A 24 -8.04 9.97 7.93
N LEU A 25 -8.55 9.03 8.73
CA LEU A 25 -9.57 9.32 9.75
C LEU A 25 -9.01 10.19 10.88
N ALA A 26 -7.82 9.86 11.37
CA ALA A 26 -7.15 10.62 12.42
C ALA A 26 -6.84 12.06 11.98
N ASN A 27 -6.43 12.26 10.73
CA ASN A 27 -6.24 13.61 10.18
C ASN A 27 -7.55 14.38 9.98
N SER A 28 -8.68 13.71 10.09
CA SER A 28 -10.02 14.32 10.14
C SER A 28 -10.55 14.48 11.58
N ASN A 29 -9.67 14.37 12.58
CA ASN A 29 -9.99 14.43 14.03
C ASN A 29 -10.98 13.36 14.50
N ILE A 30 -10.96 12.18 13.87
CA ILE A 30 -11.75 11.03 14.30
C ILE A 30 -10.84 10.11 15.12
N GLU A 31 -11.26 9.75 16.33
CA GLU A 31 -10.55 8.76 17.13
C GLU A 31 -10.62 7.38 16.50
N VAL A 32 -9.49 6.69 16.44
CA VAL A 32 -9.37 5.36 15.83
C VAL A 32 -8.75 4.38 16.82
N ASP A 33 -9.49 3.33 17.15
CA ASP A 33 -8.93 2.13 17.75
C ASP A 33 -8.65 1.11 16.63
N ILE A 34 -7.37 0.85 16.32
CA ILE A 34 -6.98 -0.15 15.32
C ILE A 34 -6.53 -1.43 16.00
N TYR A 35 -7.17 -2.54 15.65
CA TYR A 35 -6.96 -3.86 16.24
C TYR A 35 -6.23 -4.78 15.27
N ASP A 36 -5.30 -5.58 15.80
CA ASP A 36 -4.70 -6.68 15.05
C ASP A 36 -4.63 -7.95 15.89
N ALA A 37 -4.82 -9.09 15.23
CA ALA A 37 -4.70 -10.40 15.85
C ALA A 37 -3.25 -10.78 16.18
N LEU A 38 -2.30 -10.13 15.54
CA LEU A 38 -0.86 -10.35 15.71
C LEU A 38 -0.33 -9.49 16.85
N ASP A 39 0.80 -9.91 17.40
CA ASP A 39 1.50 -9.25 18.50
C ASP A 39 2.46 -8.14 18.02
N ASP A 40 2.66 -8.03 16.69
CA ASP A 40 3.58 -7.08 16.10
C ASP A 40 3.11 -6.65 14.71
N LEU A 41 3.23 -5.35 14.42
CA LEU A 41 2.89 -4.76 13.13
C LEU A 41 3.81 -5.21 11.99
N SER A 42 5.00 -5.70 12.28
CA SER A 42 5.94 -6.23 11.29
C SER A 42 5.57 -7.62 10.79
N LYS A 43 4.56 -8.26 11.39
CA LYS A 43 4.09 -9.59 11.01
C LYS A 43 2.94 -9.52 9.98
N GLY A 44 2.58 -10.69 9.44
CA GLY A 44 1.50 -10.84 8.45
C GLY A 44 1.94 -10.53 7.02
N SER A 45 1.00 -10.52 6.09
CA SER A 45 1.25 -10.34 4.65
C SER A 45 1.83 -8.97 4.28
N SER A 46 1.64 -7.96 5.14
CA SER A 46 2.22 -6.61 4.99
C SER A 46 3.42 -6.41 5.94
N GLY A 47 4.05 -7.48 6.37
CA GLY A 47 5.17 -7.46 7.33
C GLY A 47 6.53 -7.71 6.70
N GLY A 48 6.61 -7.96 5.39
CA GLY A 48 7.87 -8.19 4.71
C GLY A 48 8.84 -6.99 4.85
N PRO A 49 10.15 -7.24 4.82
CA PRO A 49 11.16 -6.19 5.01
C PRO A 49 11.15 -5.18 3.86
N ILE A 50 10.81 -5.63 2.64
CA ILE A 50 10.78 -4.79 1.45
C ILE A 50 9.54 -5.13 0.62
N ALA A 51 8.92 -4.11 0.06
CA ALA A 51 7.87 -4.22 -0.95
C ALA A 51 8.16 -3.24 -2.08
N SER A 52 7.85 -3.65 -3.30
CA SER A 52 7.93 -2.78 -4.48
C SER A 52 6.53 -2.29 -4.85
N MET A 53 6.42 -1.00 -5.11
CA MET A 53 5.20 -0.37 -5.58
C MET A 53 5.40 0.10 -7.02
N TYR A 54 4.65 -0.48 -7.93
CA TYR A 54 4.72 -0.18 -9.35
C TYR A 54 3.33 -0.30 -10.00
N PRO A 55 3.11 0.37 -11.14
CA PRO A 55 1.82 0.33 -11.79
C PRO A 55 1.56 -1.05 -12.40
N LYS A 56 0.45 -1.68 -12.03
CA LYS A 56 -0.03 -2.89 -12.71
C LYS A 56 -0.80 -2.48 -13.96
N PHE A 57 -0.07 -2.24 -15.04
CA PHE A 57 -0.71 -1.94 -16.31
C PHE A 57 -1.29 -3.19 -16.92
N SER A 58 -2.55 -3.09 -17.32
CA SER A 58 -3.19 -4.01 -18.24
C SER A 58 -3.46 -3.28 -19.54
N LEU A 59 -3.32 -3.98 -20.67
CA LEU A 59 -3.65 -3.42 -21.99
C LEU A 59 -5.16 -3.31 -22.22
N ASP A 60 -5.95 -3.90 -21.33
CA ASP A 60 -7.39 -3.73 -21.36
C ASP A 60 -7.76 -2.34 -20.81
N ASN A 61 -8.73 -1.73 -21.42
CA ASN A 61 -9.26 -0.43 -20.97
C ASN A 61 -10.43 -0.61 -19.99
N SER A 62 -10.39 -1.69 -19.20
CA SER A 62 -11.45 -2.05 -18.26
C SER A 62 -11.56 -1.04 -17.11
N PRO A 63 -12.74 -0.93 -16.49
CA PRO A 63 -12.89 -0.11 -15.27
C PRO A 63 -11.91 -0.50 -14.16
N ARG A 64 -11.60 -1.80 -14.04
CA ARG A 64 -10.61 -2.31 -13.09
C ARG A 64 -9.23 -1.75 -13.35
N SER A 65 -8.77 -1.78 -14.60
CA SER A 65 -7.45 -1.27 -14.99
C SER A 65 -7.33 0.23 -14.74
N LYS A 66 -8.36 0.99 -15.08
CA LYS A 66 -8.43 2.43 -14.79
C LYS A 66 -8.34 2.71 -13.30
N PHE A 67 -9.10 1.96 -12.49
CA PHE A 67 -9.06 2.09 -11.04
C PHE A 67 -7.68 1.77 -10.46
N LEU A 68 -7.04 0.68 -10.90
CA LEU A 68 -5.70 0.31 -10.43
C LEU A 68 -4.65 1.37 -10.75
N ILE A 69 -4.71 1.93 -11.96
CA ILE A 69 -3.79 3.00 -12.37
C ILE A 69 -4.02 4.28 -11.55
N ALA A 70 -5.28 4.69 -11.39
CA ALA A 70 -5.63 5.87 -10.59
C ALA A 70 -5.20 5.70 -9.11
N SER A 71 -5.47 4.53 -8.52
CA SER A 71 -5.05 4.19 -7.15
C SER A 71 -3.54 4.19 -7.01
N TYR A 72 -2.81 3.69 -8.01
CA TYR A 72 -1.36 3.71 -8.01
C TYR A 72 -0.81 5.14 -7.94
N PHE A 73 -1.25 6.03 -8.86
CA PHE A 73 -0.77 7.42 -8.86
C PHE A 73 -1.19 8.19 -7.62
N PHE A 74 -2.37 7.95 -7.10
CA PHE A 74 -2.81 8.52 -5.83
C PHE A 74 -1.86 8.11 -4.70
N SER A 75 -1.61 6.81 -4.54
CA SER A 75 -0.75 6.29 -3.48
C SER A 75 0.70 6.73 -3.64
N LEU A 76 1.23 6.76 -4.87
CA LEU A 76 2.58 7.25 -5.16
C LEU A 76 2.75 8.71 -4.71
N ASN A 77 1.83 9.57 -5.14
CA ASN A 77 1.86 10.99 -4.75
C ASN A 77 1.70 11.17 -3.24
N PHE A 78 0.81 10.41 -2.61
CA PHE A 78 0.58 10.46 -1.19
C PHE A 78 1.85 10.05 -0.42
N TYR A 79 2.48 8.95 -0.76
CA TYR A 79 3.67 8.47 -0.05
C TYR A 79 4.86 9.41 -0.25
N ILE A 80 5.05 9.93 -1.43
CA ILE A 80 6.13 10.90 -1.70
C ILE A 80 5.86 12.23 -0.99
N LYS A 81 4.69 12.85 -1.23
CA LYS A 81 4.44 14.23 -0.78
C LYS A 81 4.07 14.33 0.69
N THR A 82 3.36 13.33 1.23
CA THR A 82 2.83 13.38 2.59
C THR A 82 3.71 12.65 3.58
N LEU A 83 4.28 11.50 3.19
CA LEU A 83 5.09 10.67 4.08
C LEU A 83 6.59 10.79 3.83
N GLY A 84 7.02 11.54 2.81
CA GLY A 84 8.43 11.81 2.54
C GLY A 84 9.21 10.63 1.99
N PHE A 85 8.55 9.67 1.32
CA PHE A 85 9.27 8.61 0.60
C PHE A 85 9.86 9.13 -0.70
N GLU A 86 11.01 8.59 -1.09
CA GLU A 86 11.67 8.98 -2.32
C GLU A 86 11.23 8.09 -3.49
N ASN A 87 11.11 8.68 -4.67
CA ASN A 87 10.89 7.94 -5.90
C ASN A 87 12.20 7.26 -6.31
N THR A 88 12.27 5.94 -6.16
CA THR A 88 13.47 5.17 -6.47
C THR A 88 13.53 4.68 -7.91
N GLY A 89 12.39 4.70 -8.62
CA GLY A 89 12.22 3.91 -9.82
C GLY A 89 12.32 2.41 -9.56
N LEU A 90 12.13 1.60 -10.57
CA LEU A 90 12.23 0.14 -10.50
C LEU A 90 12.75 -0.41 -11.81
N LEU A 91 13.62 -1.41 -11.75
CA LEU A 91 14.07 -2.16 -12.92
C LEU A 91 13.38 -3.53 -12.97
N PHE A 92 12.77 -3.83 -14.11
CA PHE A 92 12.26 -5.17 -14.42
C PHE A 92 13.14 -5.80 -15.48
N TYR A 93 13.83 -6.86 -15.10
CA TYR A 93 14.68 -7.61 -15.99
C TYR A 93 14.42 -9.11 -15.87
N GLY A 94 14.85 -9.87 -16.86
CA GLY A 94 14.76 -11.32 -16.86
C GLY A 94 15.01 -11.90 -18.25
N SER A 95 15.34 -13.17 -18.27
CA SER A 95 15.78 -13.90 -19.47
C SER A 95 14.68 -14.72 -20.16
N ASP A 96 13.45 -14.70 -19.66
CA ASP A 96 12.41 -15.56 -20.21
C ASP A 96 11.53 -14.83 -21.25
N GLU A 97 11.09 -15.58 -22.27
CA GLU A 97 10.24 -15.07 -23.37
C GLU A 97 8.94 -14.41 -22.87
N ILE A 98 8.45 -14.81 -21.69
CA ILE A 98 7.20 -14.28 -21.11
C ILE A 98 7.41 -12.83 -20.70
N LYS A 99 8.57 -12.54 -20.07
CA LYS A 99 8.93 -11.17 -19.66
C LYS A 99 9.18 -10.27 -20.87
N ASP A 100 9.84 -10.79 -21.90
CA ASP A 100 10.04 -10.05 -23.14
C ASP A 100 8.72 -9.69 -23.83
N LYS A 101 7.78 -10.60 -23.88
CA LYS A 101 6.42 -10.33 -24.40
C LYS A 101 5.69 -9.29 -23.53
N TRP A 102 5.85 -9.35 -22.22
CA TRP A 102 5.23 -8.36 -21.31
C TRP A 102 5.84 -6.97 -21.48
N ILE A 103 7.17 -6.87 -21.51
CA ILE A 103 7.90 -5.62 -21.76
C ILE A 103 7.46 -5.02 -23.09
N SER A 104 7.47 -5.81 -24.18
CA SER A 104 7.05 -5.34 -25.49
C SER A 104 5.61 -4.81 -25.51
N LYS A 105 4.70 -5.47 -24.78
CA LYS A 105 3.32 -4.99 -24.63
C LYS A 105 3.24 -3.67 -23.86
N ILE A 106 3.98 -3.52 -22.76
CA ILE A 106 4.01 -2.27 -21.98
C ILE A 106 4.50 -1.10 -22.83
N LEU A 107 5.52 -1.32 -23.66
CA LEU A 107 6.05 -0.28 -24.56
C LEU A 107 5.02 0.18 -25.60
N THR A 108 4.05 -0.66 -25.99
CA THR A 108 2.95 -0.24 -26.90
C THR A 108 2.04 0.84 -26.29
N LEU A 109 2.08 1.03 -24.97
CA LEU A 109 1.31 2.09 -24.30
C LEU A 109 1.85 3.50 -24.59
N LYS A 110 3.06 3.64 -25.14
CA LYS A 110 3.72 4.91 -25.46
C LYS A 110 3.71 5.90 -24.28
N ARG A 111 4.05 5.40 -23.10
CA ARG A 111 4.11 6.15 -21.85
C ARG A 111 5.56 6.35 -21.44
N ASP A 112 6.31 7.11 -22.25
CA ASP A 112 7.74 7.40 -22.02
C ASP A 112 7.96 8.22 -20.73
N ASP A 113 6.90 8.85 -20.23
CA ASP A 113 6.87 9.47 -18.90
C ASP A 113 6.93 8.48 -17.74
N LEU A 114 6.63 7.20 -18.00
CA LEU A 114 6.58 6.14 -17.00
C LEU A 114 7.58 5.02 -17.24
N PHE A 115 7.90 4.74 -18.49
CA PHE A 115 8.69 3.60 -18.88
C PHE A 115 9.83 3.98 -19.82
N GLU A 116 10.92 3.29 -19.68
CA GLU A 116 12.10 3.37 -20.54
C GLU A 116 12.69 1.98 -20.70
N LEU A 117 13.05 1.64 -21.92
CA LEU A 117 13.79 0.40 -22.18
C LEU A 117 15.28 0.75 -22.10
N LEU A 118 15.98 0.13 -21.18
CA LEU A 118 17.44 0.23 -21.05
C LEU A 118 18.10 -0.90 -21.83
N ASN A 119 19.15 -0.56 -22.57
CA ASN A 119 20.01 -1.49 -23.31
C ASN A 119 21.18 -2.00 -22.46
N ASP A 120 22.01 -2.82 -23.07
CA ASP A 120 23.15 -3.48 -22.39
C ASP A 120 24.12 -2.49 -21.76
N ASP A 121 24.53 -1.46 -22.50
CA ASP A 121 25.51 -0.45 -22.04
C ASP A 121 24.95 0.37 -20.86
N GLU A 122 23.71 0.80 -20.98
CA GLU A 122 23.02 1.56 -19.92
C GLU A 122 22.79 0.73 -18.66
N LEU A 123 22.59 -0.58 -18.81
CA LEU A 123 22.41 -1.52 -17.69
C LEU A 123 23.72 -1.85 -17.01
N GLU A 124 24.82 -1.98 -17.74
CA GLU A 124 26.13 -2.17 -17.17
C GLU A 124 26.55 -0.98 -16.31
N ASP A 125 26.33 0.24 -16.80
CA ASP A 125 26.54 1.47 -16.04
C ASP A 125 25.67 1.54 -14.77
N PHE A 126 24.42 1.06 -14.86
CA PHE A 126 23.46 1.16 -13.76
C PHE A 126 23.61 0.06 -12.71
N LEU A 127 23.90 -1.16 -13.12
CA LEU A 127 23.95 -2.35 -12.26
C LEU A 127 25.36 -2.80 -11.94
N GLY A 128 26.37 -2.38 -12.69
CA GLY A 128 27.73 -2.87 -12.60
C GLY A 128 27.87 -4.35 -13.01
N VAL A 129 26.92 -4.89 -13.77
CA VAL A 129 26.93 -6.29 -14.24
C VAL A 129 26.53 -6.35 -15.72
N SER A 130 27.28 -7.13 -16.51
CA SER A 130 27.15 -7.26 -17.96
C SER A 130 26.22 -8.40 -18.44
N GLU A 131 25.58 -9.13 -17.52
CA GLU A 131 24.79 -10.32 -17.86
C GLU A 131 23.33 -10.00 -18.25
N VAL A 132 22.87 -8.79 -17.99
CA VAL A 132 21.49 -8.37 -18.25
C VAL A 132 21.43 -7.64 -19.59
N LYS A 133 20.79 -8.23 -20.59
CA LYS A 133 20.75 -7.68 -21.96
C LYS A 133 19.73 -6.58 -22.18
N LYS A 134 18.65 -6.55 -21.44
CA LYS A 134 17.67 -5.45 -21.46
C LYS A 134 16.81 -5.44 -20.21
N ALA A 135 16.39 -4.28 -19.80
CA ALA A 135 15.45 -4.10 -18.71
C ALA A 135 14.42 -3.00 -19.00
N LEU A 136 13.25 -3.13 -18.42
CA LEU A 136 12.26 -2.05 -18.39
C LEU A 136 12.46 -1.24 -17.12
N HIS A 137 12.85 0.01 -17.29
CA HIS A 137 12.89 0.98 -16.20
C HIS A 137 11.50 1.59 -16.00
N VAL A 138 10.93 1.41 -14.84
CA VAL A 138 9.72 2.10 -14.39
C VAL A 138 10.14 3.35 -13.65
N LYS A 139 10.09 4.51 -14.30
CA LYS A 139 10.60 5.80 -13.79
C LYS A 139 9.90 6.26 -12.52
N LYS A 140 8.66 5.86 -12.34
CA LYS A 140 7.84 6.16 -11.15
C LYS A 140 7.56 4.87 -10.40
N GLY A 141 8.29 4.62 -9.34
CA GLY A 141 8.16 3.44 -8.51
C GLY A 141 8.84 3.64 -7.17
N LEU A 142 8.43 2.88 -6.17
CA LEU A 142 8.98 2.95 -4.83
C LEU A 142 9.40 1.57 -4.35
N PHE A 143 10.55 1.51 -3.70
CA PHE A 143 10.82 0.49 -2.70
C PHE A 143 10.34 1.00 -1.34
N LEU A 144 9.55 0.20 -0.68
CA LEU A 144 8.98 0.50 0.63
C LEU A 144 9.41 -0.53 1.65
N GLN A 145 9.64 -0.09 2.85
CA GLN A 145 9.70 -0.96 4.02
C GLN A 145 8.33 -0.91 4.71
N PRO A 146 7.47 -1.93 4.53
CA PRO A 146 6.11 -1.89 5.05
C PRO A 146 6.00 -1.63 6.56
N PRO A 147 6.92 -2.14 7.42
CA PRO A 147 6.90 -1.77 8.83
C PRO A 147 7.14 -0.28 9.08
N GLU A 148 8.07 0.35 8.37
CA GLU A 148 8.34 1.78 8.47
C GLU A 148 7.15 2.60 7.96
N LEU A 149 6.58 2.20 6.83
CA LEU A 149 5.38 2.85 6.29
C LEU A 149 4.23 2.78 7.29
N LYS A 150 3.96 1.62 7.90
CA LYS A 150 2.91 1.48 8.92
C LYS A 150 3.20 2.35 10.14
N LYS A 151 4.44 2.41 10.60
CA LYS A 151 4.84 3.29 11.70
C LYS A 151 4.49 4.75 11.41
N LYS A 152 4.91 5.27 10.24
CA LYS A 152 4.59 6.65 9.83
C LYS A 152 3.08 6.91 9.73
N LEU A 153 2.31 5.94 9.20
CA LEU A 153 0.86 6.07 9.07
C LEU A 153 0.12 6.06 10.41
N LEU A 154 0.65 5.38 11.41
CA LEU A 154 0.01 5.19 12.72
C LEU A 154 0.53 6.16 13.78
N GLU A 155 1.50 7.01 13.46
CA GLU A 155 2.06 8.02 14.36
C GLU A 155 1.14 9.25 14.45
N ASN A 156 0.02 9.10 15.17
CA ASN A 156 -0.96 10.16 15.37
C ASN A 156 -1.65 9.98 16.73
N CYS A 157 -1.86 11.06 17.48
CA CYS A 157 -2.47 11.03 18.81
C CYS A 157 -3.93 10.55 18.84
N PHE A 158 -4.63 10.60 17.69
CA PHE A 158 -5.98 10.07 17.55
C PHE A 158 -6.02 8.56 17.26
N ILE A 159 -4.86 7.90 17.09
CA ILE A 159 -4.79 6.47 16.77
C ILE A 159 -4.31 5.71 18.01
N LYS A 160 -5.10 4.73 18.44
CA LYS A 160 -4.73 3.75 19.44
C LYS A 160 -4.55 2.39 18.79
N ILE A 161 -3.34 1.83 18.89
CA ILE A 161 -3.00 0.50 18.37
C ILE A 161 -3.24 -0.53 19.48
N ILE A 162 -3.96 -1.61 19.16
CA ILE A 162 -4.31 -2.67 20.09
C ILE A 162 -3.99 -4.01 19.40
N LEU A 163 -2.92 -4.63 19.84
CA LEU A 163 -2.41 -5.90 19.30
C LEU A 163 -2.90 -7.10 20.12
N ASN A 164 -2.72 -8.31 19.60
CA ASN A 164 -3.16 -9.57 20.19
C ASN A 164 -4.69 -9.69 20.32
N GLU A 165 -5.44 -8.89 19.58
CA GLU A 165 -6.89 -8.88 19.64
C GLU A 165 -7.50 -9.41 18.33
N LYS A 166 -7.80 -10.72 18.33
CA LYS A 166 -8.45 -11.37 17.20
C LYS A 166 -9.96 -11.11 17.24
N PHE A 167 -10.45 -10.42 16.22
CA PHE A 167 -11.88 -10.19 16.02
C PHE A 167 -12.67 -11.51 15.95
N VAL A 168 -13.85 -11.54 16.57
CA VAL A 168 -14.78 -12.67 16.58
C VAL A 168 -16.10 -12.28 15.91
N SER A 169 -16.76 -11.26 16.43
CA SER A 169 -18.08 -10.84 15.98
C SER A 169 -18.36 -9.38 16.28
N PHE A 170 -19.40 -8.85 15.68
CA PHE A 170 -19.98 -7.58 16.10
C PHE A 170 -21.49 -7.68 16.17
N THR A 171 -22.09 -6.83 17.00
CA THR A 171 -23.52 -6.58 17.08
C THR A 171 -23.80 -5.11 16.84
N GLU A 172 -24.80 -4.83 16.02
CA GLU A 172 -25.23 -3.47 15.74
C GLU A 172 -26.52 -3.17 16.51
N GLU A 173 -26.50 -2.12 17.29
CA GLU A 173 -27.66 -1.53 17.95
C GLU A 173 -27.91 -0.15 17.35
N LYS A 174 -29.12 0.43 17.62
CA LYS A 174 -29.59 1.66 16.96
C LYS A 174 -28.56 2.80 16.82
N ASN A 175 -27.63 2.95 17.76
CA ASN A 175 -26.67 4.06 17.79
C ASN A 175 -25.25 3.62 18.20
N LYS A 176 -24.97 2.33 18.25
CA LYS A 176 -23.65 1.80 18.61
C LYS A 176 -23.38 0.47 17.94
N VAL A 177 -22.12 0.17 17.78
CA VAL A 177 -21.62 -1.13 17.35
C VAL A 177 -20.80 -1.71 18.49
N GLU A 178 -21.12 -2.91 18.96
CA GLU A 178 -20.30 -3.65 19.92
C GLU A 178 -19.45 -4.66 19.18
N VAL A 179 -18.15 -4.69 19.49
CA VAL A 179 -17.17 -5.58 18.85
C VAL A 179 -16.60 -6.52 19.90
N ASP A 180 -16.64 -7.82 19.59
CA ASP A 180 -16.15 -8.88 20.45
C ASP A 180 -14.84 -9.46 19.94
N PHE A 181 -13.91 -9.70 20.85
CA PHE A 181 -12.60 -10.26 20.57
C PHE A 181 -12.40 -11.63 21.27
N LYS A 182 -11.49 -12.44 20.72
CA LYS A 182 -11.20 -13.78 21.26
C LYS A 182 -10.66 -13.77 22.70
N SER A 183 -10.03 -12.69 23.13
CA SER A 183 -9.55 -12.47 24.50
C SER A 183 -10.67 -12.33 25.53
N GLY A 184 -11.92 -12.15 25.09
CA GLY A 184 -13.06 -11.77 25.92
C GLY A 184 -13.24 -10.25 26.03
N LEU A 185 -12.36 -9.45 25.40
CA LEU A 185 -12.52 -7.99 25.31
C LEU A 185 -13.78 -7.70 24.49
N ARG A 186 -14.61 -6.77 24.99
CA ARG A 186 -15.75 -6.18 24.29
C ARG A 186 -15.63 -4.67 24.27
N LYS A 187 -15.87 -4.05 23.12
CA LYS A 187 -15.79 -2.60 22.93
C LYS A 187 -16.99 -2.08 22.17
N SER A 188 -17.40 -0.86 22.52
CA SER A 188 -18.54 -0.15 21.89
C SER A 188 -18.07 1.10 21.16
N TYR A 189 -18.63 1.33 19.96
CA TYR A 189 -18.35 2.43 19.04
C TYR A 189 -19.62 3.10 18.56
#